data_823a5fe77bae1a1f5eace244c470caa6
#
_entry.id   823a5fe77bae1a1f5eace244c470caa6
#
_cell.length_a   1.000
_cell.length_b   1.000
_cell.length_c   1.000
_cell.angle_alpha   90.00
_cell.angle_beta   90.00
_cell.angle_gamma   90.00
#
_symmetry.space_group_name_H-M   'P 1'
#
loop_
_entity.id
_entity.type
_entity.pdbx_description
1 polymer ?
#
loop_
_entity_poly.entity_id
_entity_poly.type
_entity_poly.pdbx_seq_one_letter_code
_entity_poly.pdbx_strand_id
1 'polypeptide(L)'
;MRSIIALVLAVLVLVGTVLSIVRARAWWIRIWDFPRVQLAVLAAAALALGWDRWLRGWPWTALGVLLVAALAFQLMLVWRYTPLAPREVQRSRAADDGRRISIMISNVLQTNRQADRLLAVARAADPDIVLCVETDDWWRARLDALATTHPHAVRCALPNTYGMLLYSRLPLEDVREERLVEPDIPSVQARVRLRGGARVWLNCVHPRPPAPGESDESLPRDAELLLVGKRVRDASDPVIVCGDLNDVAWSRTTRLFQKVSRLVDPRKGRGLYSTFHARVPLFRWPLDHVFHSDSFRLVALRRLPYVGSDHFPVFVALSHEPPAAAEQEAPTETSEDLQEARETVQEGRAQGASTG
;
A
#
# COMPACT_ATOMS: atom_id res chain seq x y z
N MET A 1 -4.67 -24.77 32.55
CA MET A 1 -4.25 -23.45 32.05
C MET A 1 -3.82 -23.51 30.57
N ARG A 2 -2.83 -24.34 30.17
CA ARG A 2 -2.35 -24.49 28.78
C ARG A 2 -3.47 -24.75 27.76
N SER A 3 -4.38 -25.73 28.06
CA SER A 3 -5.49 -26.06 27.14
C SER A 3 -6.52 -24.94 26.98
N ILE A 4 -6.73 -24.12 28.01
CA ILE A 4 -7.65 -22.99 27.94
C ILE A 4 -7.04 -21.89 27.04
N ILE A 5 -5.74 -21.60 27.21
CA ILE A 5 -5.03 -20.65 26.38
C ILE A 5 -5.08 -21.09 24.91
N ALA A 6 -4.79 -22.38 24.63
CA ALA A 6 -4.86 -22.94 23.29
C ALA A 6 -6.25 -22.77 22.64
N LEU A 7 -7.31 -23.00 23.42
CA LEU A 7 -8.67 -22.83 22.96
C LEU A 7 -9.03 -21.37 22.66
N VAL A 8 -8.66 -20.45 23.55
CA VAL A 8 -8.89 -19.00 23.33
C VAL A 8 -8.19 -18.52 22.08
N LEU A 9 -6.92 -18.91 21.87
CA LEU A 9 -6.17 -18.58 20.67
C LEU A 9 -6.82 -19.20 19.43
N ALA A 10 -7.29 -20.45 19.52
CA ALA A 10 -7.99 -21.12 18.42
C ALA A 10 -9.24 -20.36 17.99
N VAL A 11 -10.09 -19.99 18.96
CA VAL A 11 -11.30 -19.20 18.67
C VAL A 11 -10.97 -17.86 18.03
N LEU A 12 -10.01 -17.11 18.59
CA LEU A 12 -9.58 -15.83 18.04
C LEU A 12 -9.09 -15.96 16.58
N VAL A 13 -8.23 -16.95 16.32
CA VAL A 13 -7.71 -17.20 14.95
C VAL A 13 -8.82 -17.56 13.99
N LEU A 14 -9.73 -18.46 14.36
CA LEU A 14 -10.81 -18.89 13.48
C LEU A 14 -11.80 -17.76 13.22
N VAL A 15 -12.19 -16.99 14.24
CA VAL A 15 -13.06 -15.82 14.09
C VAL A 15 -12.41 -14.79 13.18
N GLY A 16 -11.15 -14.40 13.44
CA GLY A 16 -10.43 -13.44 12.62
C GLY A 16 -10.23 -13.93 11.17
N THR A 17 -9.99 -15.24 10.98
CA THR A 17 -9.90 -15.82 9.63
C THR A 17 -11.22 -15.76 8.91
N VAL A 18 -12.34 -16.15 9.55
CA VAL A 18 -13.68 -16.10 8.94
C VAL A 18 -14.06 -14.67 8.59
N LEU A 19 -13.91 -13.71 9.52
CA LEU A 19 -14.23 -12.30 9.28
C LEU A 19 -13.44 -11.74 8.10
N SER A 20 -12.20 -12.13 7.94
CA SER A 20 -11.36 -11.69 6.82
C SER A 20 -11.74 -12.28 5.45
N ILE A 21 -12.59 -13.32 5.41
CA ILE A 21 -13.13 -13.90 4.17
C ILE A 21 -14.47 -13.25 3.81
N VAL A 22 -15.18 -12.72 4.80
CA VAL A 22 -16.50 -12.08 4.61
C VAL A 22 -16.35 -10.87 3.69
N ARG A 23 -17.19 -10.79 2.66
CA ARG A 23 -17.20 -9.70 1.66
C ARG A 23 -17.97 -8.47 2.13
N ALA A 24 -17.94 -8.14 3.43
CA ALA A 24 -18.56 -6.93 3.95
C ALA A 24 -17.58 -5.77 3.94
N ARG A 25 -18.10 -4.55 3.84
CA ARG A 25 -17.31 -3.31 3.74
C ARG A 25 -17.10 -2.62 5.08
N ALA A 26 -17.83 -3.03 6.13
CA ALA A 26 -17.75 -2.46 7.47
C ALA A 26 -16.31 -2.51 8.02
N TRP A 27 -15.83 -1.40 8.58
CA TRP A 27 -14.45 -1.26 9.06
C TRP A 27 -14.05 -2.36 10.06
N TRP A 28 -14.94 -2.77 10.97
CA TRP A 28 -14.68 -3.78 11.99
C TRP A 28 -14.54 -5.22 11.42
N ILE A 29 -14.97 -5.43 10.18
CA ILE A 29 -14.71 -6.65 9.41
C ILE A 29 -13.41 -6.50 8.63
N ARG A 30 -13.22 -5.36 7.94
CA ARG A 30 -12.03 -5.12 7.11
C ARG A 30 -10.73 -5.03 7.91
N ILE A 31 -10.79 -4.66 9.18
CA ILE A 31 -9.62 -4.64 10.06
C ILE A 31 -8.96 -6.02 10.20
N TRP A 32 -9.70 -7.12 10.01
CA TRP A 32 -9.16 -8.48 10.06
C TRP A 32 -8.31 -8.86 8.84
N ASP A 33 -8.27 -8.04 7.80
CA ASP A 33 -7.30 -8.20 6.71
C ASP A 33 -5.86 -7.88 7.15
N PHE A 34 -5.69 -7.04 8.17
CA PHE A 34 -4.39 -6.54 8.60
C PHE A 34 -3.53 -7.60 9.32
N PRO A 35 -3.99 -8.29 10.37
CA PRO A 35 -3.14 -9.08 11.26
C PRO A 35 -2.81 -10.49 10.73
N ARG A 36 -2.60 -10.67 9.41
CA ARG A 36 -2.34 -11.99 8.81
C ARG A 36 -1.14 -12.72 9.41
N VAL A 37 -0.03 -12.00 9.60
CA VAL A 37 1.19 -12.57 10.21
C VAL A 37 0.95 -12.90 11.67
N GLN A 38 0.27 -12.01 12.40
CA GLN A 38 -0.07 -12.22 13.81
C GLN A 38 -1.03 -13.41 13.96
N LEU A 39 -2.06 -13.52 13.13
CA LEU A 39 -2.97 -14.66 13.12
C LEU A 39 -2.24 -15.98 12.79
N ALA A 40 -1.29 -15.97 11.88
CA ALA A 40 -0.46 -17.15 11.58
C ALA A 40 0.38 -17.58 12.79
N VAL A 41 1.01 -16.61 13.48
CA VAL A 41 1.78 -16.88 14.70
C VAL A 41 0.88 -17.43 15.82
N LEU A 42 -0.30 -16.83 16.02
CA LEU A 42 -1.26 -17.29 17.02
C LEU A 42 -1.83 -18.68 16.68
N ALA A 43 -2.07 -18.98 15.39
CA ALA A 43 -2.48 -20.31 14.95
C ALA A 43 -1.41 -21.37 15.26
N ALA A 44 -0.15 -21.07 14.92
CA ALA A 44 0.97 -21.96 15.23
C ALA A 44 1.14 -22.17 16.77
N ALA A 45 1.00 -21.11 17.55
CA ALA A 45 1.01 -21.18 19.00
C ALA A 45 -0.15 -22.02 19.56
N ALA A 46 -1.38 -21.84 19.05
CA ALA A 46 -2.54 -22.64 19.45
C ALA A 46 -2.34 -24.13 19.14
N LEU A 47 -1.82 -24.45 17.95
CA LEU A 47 -1.50 -25.82 17.54
C LEU A 47 -0.45 -26.44 18.46
N ALA A 48 0.63 -25.74 18.76
CA ALA A 48 1.69 -26.21 19.63
C ALA A 48 1.25 -26.39 21.09
N LEU A 49 0.48 -25.43 21.63
CA LEU A 49 -0.01 -25.49 23.01
C LEU A 49 -1.07 -26.56 23.24
N GLY A 50 -1.89 -26.84 22.24
CA GLY A 50 -2.99 -27.79 22.32
C GLY A 50 -2.72 -29.13 21.62
N TRP A 51 -1.49 -29.43 21.20
CA TRP A 51 -1.16 -30.55 20.33
C TRP A 51 -1.71 -31.89 20.80
N ASP A 52 -1.62 -32.19 22.11
CA ASP A 52 -2.13 -33.39 22.74
C ASP A 52 -3.66 -33.44 22.79
N ARG A 53 -4.32 -32.29 22.77
CA ARG A 53 -5.77 -32.15 22.80
C ARG A 53 -6.37 -32.33 21.40
N TRP A 54 -5.74 -31.78 20.39
CA TRP A 54 -6.20 -31.90 19.01
C TRP A 54 -6.20 -33.33 18.49
N LEU A 55 -5.52 -34.25 19.19
CA LEU A 55 -5.46 -35.68 18.86
C LEU A 55 -6.43 -36.55 19.67
N ARG A 56 -7.20 -35.98 20.60
CA ARG A 56 -8.10 -36.73 21.53
C ARG A 56 -9.50 -37.00 20.96
N GLY A 57 -9.60 -37.34 19.69
CA GLY A 57 -10.84 -37.69 19.04
C GLY A 57 -11.70 -36.48 18.63
N TRP A 58 -12.77 -36.80 17.92
CA TRP A 58 -13.77 -35.83 17.50
C TRP A 58 -14.49 -35.21 18.71
N PRO A 59 -14.71 -33.89 18.86
CA PRO A 59 -14.52 -32.82 17.85
C PRO A 59 -13.16 -32.10 17.91
N TRP A 60 -12.23 -32.48 18.79
CA TRP A 60 -10.95 -31.77 18.96
C TRP A 60 -10.06 -31.88 17.73
N THR A 61 -10.06 -33.04 17.10
CA THR A 61 -9.32 -33.23 15.83
C THR A 61 -9.87 -32.32 14.73
N ALA A 62 -11.18 -32.13 14.63
CA ALA A 62 -11.78 -31.21 13.68
C ALA A 62 -11.31 -29.77 13.91
N LEU A 63 -11.26 -29.32 15.18
CA LEU A 63 -10.76 -27.99 15.52
C LEU A 63 -9.27 -27.83 15.17
N GLY A 64 -8.46 -28.85 15.41
CA GLY A 64 -7.06 -28.89 15.00
C GLY A 64 -6.88 -28.75 13.47
N VAL A 65 -7.69 -29.48 12.69
CA VAL A 65 -7.70 -29.40 11.23
C VAL A 65 -8.09 -28.00 10.76
N LEU A 66 -9.12 -27.39 11.35
CA LEU A 66 -9.52 -26.01 11.02
C LEU A 66 -8.41 -25.00 11.34
N LEU A 67 -7.66 -25.19 12.44
CA LEU A 67 -6.51 -24.34 12.77
C LEU A 67 -5.37 -24.48 11.75
N VAL A 68 -5.09 -25.71 11.30
CA VAL A 68 -4.10 -25.95 10.25
C VAL A 68 -4.53 -25.28 8.95
N ALA A 69 -5.81 -25.41 8.57
CA ALA A 69 -6.35 -24.76 7.39
C ALA A 69 -6.28 -23.22 7.51
N ALA A 70 -6.61 -22.65 8.68
CA ALA A 70 -6.50 -21.22 8.93
C ALA A 70 -5.03 -20.75 8.83
N LEU A 71 -4.08 -21.48 9.43
CA LEU A 71 -2.65 -21.20 9.32
C LEU A 71 -2.19 -21.20 7.86
N ALA A 72 -2.54 -22.25 7.11
CA ALA A 72 -2.19 -22.35 5.70
C ALA A 72 -2.77 -21.20 4.88
N PHE A 73 -4.03 -20.80 5.15
CA PHE A 73 -4.66 -19.65 4.50
C PHE A 73 -3.94 -18.33 4.80
N GLN A 74 -3.58 -18.06 6.07
CA GLN A 74 -2.83 -16.85 6.41
C GLN A 74 -1.46 -16.84 5.73
N LEU A 75 -0.72 -17.96 5.77
CA LEU A 75 0.60 -18.07 5.15
C LEU A 75 0.52 -17.90 3.63
N MET A 76 -0.50 -18.46 2.96
CA MET A 76 -0.70 -18.33 1.51
C MET A 76 -0.84 -16.87 1.08
N LEU A 77 -1.53 -16.03 1.88
CA LEU A 77 -1.73 -14.62 1.57
C LEU A 77 -0.46 -13.78 1.74
N VAL A 78 0.35 -14.07 2.76
CA VAL A 78 1.58 -13.30 3.02
C VAL A 78 2.82 -13.89 2.35
N TRP A 79 2.75 -15.13 1.86
CA TRP A 79 3.86 -15.85 1.24
C TRP A 79 4.58 -15.02 0.17
N ARG A 80 3.81 -14.37 -0.72
CA ARG A 80 4.37 -13.59 -1.83
C ARG A 80 5.23 -12.41 -1.35
N TYR A 81 5.05 -11.96 -0.12
CA TYR A 81 5.81 -10.87 0.53
C TYR A 81 6.94 -11.38 1.41
N THR A 82 7.38 -12.62 1.23
CA THR A 82 8.55 -13.18 1.90
C THR A 82 9.73 -13.27 0.93
N PRO A 83 10.98 -13.28 1.43
CA PRO A 83 12.16 -13.50 0.59
C PRO A 83 12.23 -14.90 -0.06
N LEU A 84 11.36 -15.83 0.38
CA LEU A 84 11.30 -17.20 -0.14
C LEU A 84 10.45 -17.31 -1.42
N ALA A 85 9.56 -16.32 -1.66
CA ALA A 85 8.73 -16.30 -2.86
C ALA A 85 9.50 -15.80 -4.08
N PRO A 86 9.09 -16.18 -5.30
CA PRO A 86 9.65 -15.61 -6.53
C PRO A 86 9.47 -14.08 -6.56
N ARG A 87 10.45 -13.40 -7.11
CA ARG A 87 10.42 -11.95 -7.28
C ARG A 87 9.52 -11.57 -8.45
N GLU A 88 8.52 -10.74 -8.21
CA GLU A 88 7.64 -10.24 -9.28
C GLU A 88 8.37 -9.21 -10.15
N VAL A 89 9.22 -8.37 -9.55
CA VAL A 89 10.00 -7.34 -10.25
C VAL A 89 11.48 -7.73 -10.25
N GLN A 90 12.12 -7.76 -11.41
CA GLN A 90 13.54 -8.07 -11.54
C GLN A 90 14.40 -6.87 -11.11
N ARG A 91 15.65 -7.13 -10.69
CA ARG A 91 16.61 -6.07 -10.41
C ARG A 91 17.17 -5.48 -11.70
N SER A 92 17.28 -4.15 -11.75
CA SER A 92 18.05 -3.47 -12.77
C SER A 92 19.55 -3.82 -12.66
N ARG A 93 20.16 -4.08 -13.81
CA ARG A 93 21.62 -4.22 -13.97
C ARG A 93 22.19 -3.13 -14.87
N ALA A 94 21.30 -2.29 -15.43
CA ALA A 94 21.70 -1.19 -16.31
C ALA A 94 22.42 -0.08 -15.53
N ALA A 95 23.40 0.54 -16.15
CA ALA A 95 23.95 1.80 -15.68
C ALA A 95 22.87 2.89 -15.69
N ASP A 96 23.06 3.95 -14.92
CA ASP A 96 22.17 5.11 -14.96
C ASP A 96 22.48 5.94 -16.21
N ASP A 97 21.60 5.86 -17.18
CA ASP A 97 21.65 6.60 -18.44
C ASP A 97 20.50 7.62 -18.56
N GLY A 98 20.03 8.08 -17.42
CA GLY A 98 18.91 9.03 -17.34
C GLY A 98 17.51 8.38 -17.33
N ARG A 99 17.44 7.04 -17.27
CA ARG A 99 16.18 6.28 -17.21
C ARG A 99 15.70 5.98 -15.79
N ARG A 100 16.46 6.40 -14.76
CA ARG A 100 16.11 6.16 -13.36
C ARG A 100 15.18 7.23 -12.82
N ILE A 101 14.33 6.79 -11.90
CA ILE A 101 13.46 7.62 -11.06
C ILE A 101 13.48 7.06 -9.64
N SER A 102 13.66 7.93 -8.66
CA SER A 102 13.60 7.57 -7.24
C SER A 102 12.56 8.40 -6.51
N ILE A 103 11.77 7.74 -5.65
CA ILE A 103 10.65 8.35 -4.95
C ILE A 103 10.79 8.02 -3.47
N MET A 104 10.67 9.03 -2.62
CA MET A 104 10.44 8.89 -1.18
C MET A 104 8.98 9.21 -0.89
N ILE A 105 8.29 8.33 -0.19
CA ILE A 105 6.91 8.49 0.27
C ILE A 105 6.93 8.57 1.78
N SER A 106 6.20 9.51 2.36
CA SER A 106 6.05 9.65 3.80
C SER A 106 4.66 10.14 4.17
N ASN A 107 3.90 9.31 4.87
CA ASN A 107 2.83 9.83 5.70
C ASN A 107 3.51 10.50 6.89
N VAL A 108 3.31 11.82 7.04
CA VAL A 108 4.05 12.61 8.04
C VAL A 108 3.36 12.63 9.41
N LEU A 109 2.12 12.16 9.49
CA LEU A 109 1.19 12.35 10.60
C LEU A 109 0.98 13.84 10.87
N GLN A 110 -0.16 14.41 10.46
CA GLN A 110 -0.39 15.86 10.46
C GLN A 110 -0.05 16.54 11.79
N THR A 111 -0.30 15.87 12.92
CA THR A 111 0.01 16.38 14.27
C THR A 111 1.49 16.30 14.67
N ASN A 112 2.31 15.52 13.93
CA ASN A 112 3.74 15.46 14.13
C ASN A 112 4.39 16.77 13.70
N ARG A 113 5.32 17.30 14.49
CA ARG A 113 6.01 18.59 14.22
C ARG A 113 7.53 18.41 14.09
N GLN A 114 8.02 17.23 13.67
CA GLN A 114 9.44 16.92 13.54
C GLN A 114 9.91 17.03 12.09
N ALA A 115 9.60 18.14 11.40
CA ALA A 115 9.95 18.35 10.00
C ALA A 115 11.46 18.23 9.73
N ASP A 116 12.32 18.68 10.65
CA ASP A 116 13.77 18.60 10.49
C ASP A 116 14.28 17.16 10.37
N ARG A 117 13.65 16.21 11.08
CA ARG A 117 13.95 14.78 10.93
C ARG A 117 13.60 14.27 9.55
N LEU A 118 12.41 14.62 9.06
CA LEU A 118 11.97 14.24 7.72
C LEU A 118 12.91 14.81 6.65
N LEU A 119 13.24 16.09 6.76
CA LEU A 119 14.18 16.76 5.85
C LEU A 119 15.59 16.14 5.88
N ALA A 120 16.09 15.76 7.06
CA ALA A 120 17.36 15.06 7.19
C ALA A 120 17.33 13.69 6.51
N VAL A 121 16.25 12.93 6.68
CA VAL A 121 16.05 11.62 6.04
C VAL A 121 15.91 11.78 4.53
N ALA A 122 15.17 12.79 4.05
CA ALA A 122 15.03 13.07 2.62
C ALA A 122 16.38 13.44 1.98
N ARG A 123 17.19 14.31 2.63
CA ARG A 123 18.54 14.64 2.15
C ARG A 123 19.46 13.42 2.10
N ALA A 124 19.42 12.56 3.12
CA ALA A 124 20.24 11.36 3.17
C ALA A 124 19.82 10.29 2.17
N ALA A 125 18.52 10.19 1.86
CA ALA A 125 17.98 9.27 0.86
C ALA A 125 18.19 9.76 -0.57
N ASP A 126 18.27 11.07 -0.76
CA ASP A 126 18.51 11.80 -2.01
C ASP A 126 17.57 11.37 -3.17
N PRO A 127 16.23 11.39 -2.96
CA PRO A 127 15.28 10.99 -3.99
C PRO A 127 15.11 12.05 -5.09
N ASP A 128 14.65 11.63 -6.27
CA ASP A 128 14.19 12.55 -7.31
C ASP A 128 12.87 13.22 -6.95
N ILE A 129 12.00 12.48 -6.24
CA ILE A 129 10.67 12.92 -5.85
C ILE A 129 10.46 12.64 -4.37
N VAL A 130 9.91 13.63 -3.66
CA VAL A 130 9.44 13.51 -2.27
C VAL A 130 7.92 13.70 -2.28
N LEU A 131 7.19 12.67 -1.90
CA LEU A 131 5.75 12.69 -1.67
C LEU A 131 5.48 12.65 -0.17
N CYS A 132 4.78 13.65 0.35
CA CYS A 132 4.31 13.69 1.72
C CYS A 132 2.78 13.76 1.76
N VAL A 133 2.15 12.90 2.54
CA VAL A 133 0.71 12.91 2.80
C VAL A 133 0.42 13.23 4.27
N GLU A 134 -0.80 13.58 4.60
CA GLU A 134 -1.23 14.16 5.88
C GLU A 134 -0.55 15.51 6.17
N THR A 135 -0.53 16.39 5.19
CA THR A 135 0.18 17.67 5.28
C THR A 135 -0.78 18.86 5.37
N ASP A 136 -0.56 19.72 6.37
CA ASP A 136 -1.21 21.02 6.54
C ASP A 136 -0.30 22.18 6.08
N ASP A 137 -0.76 23.42 6.23
CA ASP A 137 0.03 24.61 5.91
C ASP A 137 1.32 24.74 6.73
N TRP A 138 1.35 24.19 7.96
CA TRP A 138 2.57 24.17 8.76
C TRP A 138 3.62 23.26 8.10
N TRP A 139 3.20 22.06 7.65
CA TRP A 139 4.07 21.15 6.93
C TRP A 139 4.53 21.75 5.61
N ARG A 140 3.63 22.40 4.85
CA ARG A 140 3.99 23.10 3.62
C ARG A 140 5.10 24.12 3.85
N ALA A 141 4.93 25.01 4.85
CA ALA A 141 5.93 26.04 5.17
C ALA A 141 7.31 25.45 5.52
N ARG A 142 7.36 24.27 6.13
CA ARG A 142 8.62 23.59 6.49
C ARG A 142 9.22 22.83 5.31
N LEU A 143 8.39 22.14 4.53
CA LEU A 143 8.86 21.32 3.40
C LEU A 143 9.21 22.15 2.17
N ASP A 144 8.79 23.41 2.07
CA ASP A 144 9.23 24.33 1.02
C ASP A 144 10.75 24.58 1.02
N ALA A 145 11.46 24.22 2.10
CA ALA A 145 12.93 24.13 2.08
C ALA A 145 13.48 23.14 1.03
N LEU A 146 12.66 22.16 0.58
CA LEU A 146 13.01 21.24 -0.52
C LEU A 146 13.01 21.94 -1.88
N ALA A 147 12.31 23.05 -2.06
CA ALA A 147 12.20 23.74 -3.34
C ALA A 147 13.55 24.17 -3.93
N THR A 148 14.59 24.36 -3.09
CA THR A 148 15.95 24.67 -3.53
C THR A 148 16.58 23.53 -4.34
N THR A 149 16.22 22.29 -4.05
CA THR A 149 16.76 21.08 -4.71
C THR A 149 15.74 20.37 -5.57
N HIS A 150 14.44 20.61 -5.32
CA HIS A 150 13.30 20.04 -6.02
C HIS A 150 12.40 21.18 -6.51
N PRO A 151 12.75 21.83 -7.64
CA PRO A 151 12.10 23.07 -8.05
C PRO A 151 10.67 22.92 -8.56
N HIS A 152 10.25 21.68 -8.88
CA HIS A 152 8.90 21.41 -9.32
C HIS A 152 8.08 20.89 -8.14
N ALA A 153 6.90 21.48 -7.86
CA ALA A 153 6.10 21.10 -6.72
C ALA A 153 4.61 21.20 -6.97
N VAL A 154 3.84 20.27 -6.36
CA VAL A 154 2.40 20.36 -6.19
C VAL A 154 2.11 20.51 -4.69
N ARG A 155 1.29 21.50 -4.33
CA ARG A 155 1.08 21.89 -2.94
C ARG A 155 -0.41 21.90 -2.60
N CYS A 156 -0.94 20.75 -2.25
CA CYS A 156 -2.30 20.60 -1.77
C CYS A 156 -2.27 20.37 -0.24
N ALA A 157 -1.93 21.41 0.54
CA ALA A 157 -1.99 21.36 1.99
C ALA A 157 -3.43 21.51 2.46
N LEU A 158 -3.91 20.62 3.35
CA LEU A 158 -5.28 20.62 3.85
C LEU A 158 -5.30 20.41 5.37
N PRO A 159 -6.26 21.01 6.09
CA PRO A 159 -6.37 20.83 7.54
C PRO A 159 -7.02 19.51 7.96
N ASN A 160 -7.55 18.75 7.02
CA ASN A 160 -8.38 17.56 7.24
C ASN A 160 -7.61 16.21 7.19
N THR A 161 -6.31 16.20 7.42
CA THR A 161 -5.41 15.02 7.34
C THR A 161 -5.16 14.45 5.94
N TYR A 162 -5.85 14.94 4.89
CA TYR A 162 -5.70 14.43 3.51
C TYR A 162 -4.82 15.32 2.61
N GLY A 163 -4.20 16.36 3.16
CA GLY A 163 -3.28 17.19 2.39
C GLY A 163 -2.09 16.42 1.83
N MET A 164 -1.66 16.80 0.62
CA MET A 164 -0.62 16.13 -0.14
C MET A 164 0.39 17.16 -0.70
N LEU A 165 1.67 16.94 -0.47
CA LEU A 165 2.76 17.76 -1.00
C LEU A 165 3.70 16.89 -1.81
N LEU A 166 3.96 17.28 -3.04
CA LEU A 166 4.88 16.63 -3.97
C LEU A 166 5.99 17.60 -4.36
N TYR A 167 7.25 17.23 -4.15
CA TYR A 167 8.43 17.98 -4.58
C TYR A 167 9.26 17.11 -5.52
N SER A 168 9.68 17.65 -6.67
CA SER A 168 10.39 16.91 -7.71
C SER A 168 11.58 17.67 -8.27
N ARG A 169 12.69 16.96 -8.47
CA ARG A 169 13.84 17.42 -9.26
C ARG A 169 13.57 17.33 -10.76
N LEU A 170 12.71 16.37 -11.12
CA LEU A 170 12.35 16.10 -12.50
C LEU A 170 11.18 17.00 -12.92
N PRO A 171 11.13 17.47 -14.17
CA PRO A 171 10.01 18.25 -14.67
C PRO A 171 8.69 17.51 -14.53
N LEU A 172 7.68 18.22 -14.04
CA LEU A 172 6.30 17.75 -13.96
C LEU A 172 5.48 18.42 -15.07
N GLU A 173 4.88 17.60 -15.92
CA GLU A 173 4.02 18.00 -17.01
C GLU A 173 2.59 17.49 -16.73
N ASP A 174 1.57 18.09 -17.33
CA ASP A 174 0.16 17.67 -17.24
C ASP A 174 -0.32 17.42 -15.78
N VAL A 175 0.10 18.29 -14.87
CA VAL A 175 -0.25 18.17 -13.44
C VAL A 175 -1.74 18.37 -13.23
N ARG A 176 -2.35 17.43 -12.53
CA ARG A 176 -3.77 17.46 -12.15
C ARG A 176 -3.91 17.15 -10.66
N GLU A 177 -4.65 17.99 -9.99
CA GLU A 177 -5.17 17.73 -8.64
C GLU A 177 -6.65 17.40 -8.78
N GLU A 178 -7.04 16.21 -8.39
CA GLU A 178 -8.38 15.69 -8.63
C GLU A 178 -9.01 15.22 -7.33
N ARG A 179 -10.33 15.22 -7.30
CA ARG A 179 -11.19 14.63 -6.26
C ARG A 179 -11.94 13.48 -6.92
N LEU A 180 -11.44 12.25 -6.75
CA LEU A 180 -11.88 11.11 -7.56
C LEU A 180 -13.21 10.52 -7.11
N VAL A 181 -13.43 10.45 -5.81
CA VAL A 181 -14.61 9.87 -5.17
C VAL A 181 -15.17 10.85 -4.15
N GLU A 182 -14.37 11.30 -3.20
CA GLU A 182 -14.77 12.21 -2.13
C GLU A 182 -14.27 13.64 -2.41
N PRO A 183 -15.09 14.69 -2.16
CA PRO A 183 -14.76 16.07 -2.56
C PRO A 183 -13.63 16.70 -1.74
N ASP A 184 -13.32 16.16 -0.58
CA ASP A 184 -12.32 16.66 0.37
C ASP A 184 -11.00 15.87 0.34
N ILE A 185 -10.91 14.81 -0.48
CA ILE A 185 -9.72 13.96 -0.61
C ILE A 185 -9.04 14.16 -1.97
N PRO A 186 -7.83 14.74 -1.99
CA PRO A 186 -7.10 14.97 -3.23
C PRO A 186 -6.31 13.75 -3.66
N SER A 187 -6.27 13.51 -4.97
CA SER A 187 -5.29 12.67 -5.65
C SER A 187 -4.49 13.55 -6.61
N VAL A 188 -3.20 13.32 -6.73
CA VAL A 188 -2.33 14.06 -7.65
C VAL A 188 -1.88 13.15 -8.78
N GLN A 189 -2.11 13.58 -10.01
CA GLN A 189 -1.56 12.95 -11.22
C GLN A 189 -0.61 13.93 -11.89
N ALA A 190 0.55 13.45 -12.32
CA ALA A 190 1.50 14.24 -13.08
C ALA A 190 2.26 13.35 -14.08
N ARG A 191 2.70 13.93 -15.18
CA ARG A 191 3.61 13.29 -16.11
C ARG A 191 5.03 13.73 -15.77
N VAL A 192 5.85 12.81 -15.29
CA VAL A 192 7.25 13.05 -14.92
C VAL A 192 8.12 12.81 -16.15
N ARG A 193 8.94 13.79 -16.52
CA ARG A 193 9.93 13.63 -17.57
C ARG A 193 11.26 13.21 -17.00
N LEU A 194 11.68 11.98 -17.30
CA LEU A 194 12.98 11.43 -16.89
C LEU A 194 14.12 12.18 -17.57
N ARG A 195 15.34 12.09 -17.01
CA ARG A 195 16.54 12.74 -17.56
C ARG A 195 16.85 12.29 -18.99
N GLY A 196 16.56 11.03 -19.32
CA GLY A 196 16.68 10.47 -20.67
C GLY A 196 15.53 10.84 -21.64
N GLY A 197 14.59 11.70 -21.21
CA GLY A 197 13.49 12.19 -22.05
C GLY A 197 12.21 11.33 -22.02
N ALA A 198 12.24 10.11 -21.49
CA ALA A 198 11.04 9.29 -21.34
C ALA A 198 10.06 9.95 -20.36
N ARG A 199 8.77 9.77 -20.61
CA ARG A 199 7.68 10.26 -19.77
C ARG A 199 7.05 9.11 -18.99
N VAL A 200 6.70 9.37 -17.73
CA VAL A 200 6.12 8.41 -16.80
C VAL A 200 4.93 9.05 -16.10
N TRP A 201 3.78 8.41 -16.13
CA TRP A 201 2.66 8.84 -15.30
C TRP A 201 2.90 8.51 -13.83
N LEU A 202 2.91 9.51 -12.99
CA LEU A 202 2.93 9.38 -11.54
C LEU A 202 1.53 9.69 -11.00
N ASN A 203 0.96 8.73 -10.25
CA ASN A 203 -0.33 8.89 -9.58
C ASN A 203 -0.09 8.74 -8.07
N CYS A 204 -0.35 9.81 -7.34
CA CYS A 204 -0.22 9.87 -5.90
C CYS A 204 -1.60 9.81 -5.27
N VAL A 205 -1.83 8.88 -4.36
CA VAL A 205 -3.13 8.63 -3.73
C VAL A 205 -3.01 8.51 -2.22
N HIS A 206 -4.03 8.99 -1.51
CA HIS A 206 -4.18 8.84 -0.07
C HIS A 206 -5.68 8.78 0.27
N PRO A 207 -6.36 7.66 -0.04
CA PRO A 207 -7.80 7.52 0.18
C PRO A 207 -8.14 7.36 1.66
N ARG A 208 -9.40 7.70 2.04
CA ARG A 208 -9.88 7.62 3.43
C ARG A 208 -9.85 6.18 3.97
N PRO A 209 -9.26 5.93 5.16
CA PRO A 209 -9.29 4.61 5.77
C PRO A 209 -10.69 4.23 6.27
N PRO A 210 -11.09 2.96 6.17
CA PRO A 210 -12.22 2.45 6.94
C PRO A 210 -11.80 2.25 8.39
N ALA A 211 -12.07 3.26 9.21
CA ALA A 211 -11.69 3.30 10.62
C ALA A 211 -12.68 4.13 11.44
N PRO A 212 -12.78 3.90 12.77
CA PRO A 212 -13.61 4.70 13.66
C PRO A 212 -13.26 6.19 13.57
N GLY A 213 -14.25 7.04 13.32
CA GLY A 213 -14.06 8.48 13.18
C GLY A 213 -13.65 8.96 11.79
N GLU A 214 -13.35 8.03 10.86
CA GLU A 214 -13.01 8.30 9.47
C GLU A 214 -14.14 7.85 8.54
N SER A 215 -14.26 6.55 8.29
CA SER A 215 -15.34 5.97 7.50
C SER A 215 -15.80 4.64 8.09
N ASP A 216 -17.14 4.46 8.17
CA ASP A 216 -17.73 3.19 8.64
C ASP A 216 -17.53 2.05 7.63
N GLU A 217 -17.26 2.39 6.38
CA GLU A 217 -17.10 1.43 5.29
C GLU A 217 -15.85 1.67 4.45
N SER A 218 -15.32 0.59 3.83
CA SER A 218 -14.18 0.67 2.92
C SER A 218 -14.54 1.14 1.50
N LEU A 219 -15.83 1.35 1.20
CA LEU A 219 -16.29 1.62 -0.16
C LEU A 219 -15.65 2.86 -0.81
N PRO A 220 -15.53 4.03 -0.14
CA PRO A 220 -14.88 5.19 -0.76
C PRO A 220 -13.42 4.92 -1.15
N ARG A 221 -12.64 4.34 -0.22
CA ARG A 221 -11.25 3.93 -0.46
C ARG A 221 -11.14 2.93 -1.62
N ASP A 222 -11.94 1.87 -1.56
CA ASP A 222 -11.89 0.79 -2.54
C ASP A 222 -12.26 1.32 -3.94
N ALA A 223 -13.26 2.20 -4.02
CA ALA A 223 -13.67 2.85 -5.27
C ALA A 223 -12.59 3.76 -5.84
N GLU A 224 -11.91 4.56 -5.01
CA GLU A 224 -10.83 5.44 -5.46
C GLU A 224 -9.67 4.63 -6.04
N LEU A 225 -9.22 3.60 -5.33
CA LEU A 225 -8.15 2.72 -5.81
C LEU A 225 -8.52 2.04 -7.13
N LEU A 226 -9.73 1.48 -7.25
CA LEU A 226 -10.15 0.79 -8.46
C LEU A 226 -10.37 1.76 -9.63
N LEU A 227 -10.80 2.99 -9.36
CA LEU A 227 -10.90 4.04 -10.38
C LEU A 227 -9.51 4.41 -10.93
N VAL A 228 -8.52 4.61 -10.05
CA VAL A 228 -7.13 4.81 -10.46
C VAL A 228 -6.63 3.60 -11.24
N GLY A 229 -6.87 2.38 -10.74
CA GLY A 229 -6.47 1.14 -11.43
C GLY A 229 -7.01 1.03 -12.86
N LYS A 230 -8.29 1.36 -13.08
CA LYS A 230 -8.89 1.41 -14.44
C LYS A 230 -8.25 2.48 -15.32
N ARG A 231 -8.01 3.68 -14.79
CA ARG A 231 -7.41 4.78 -15.54
C ARG A 231 -5.99 4.45 -16.01
N VAL A 232 -5.16 3.88 -15.14
CA VAL A 232 -3.76 3.61 -15.45
C VAL A 232 -3.55 2.40 -16.35
N ARG A 233 -4.52 1.47 -16.37
CA ARG A 233 -4.50 0.30 -17.25
C ARG A 233 -4.39 0.66 -18.73
N ASP A 234 -5.11 1.71 -19.14
CA ASP A 234 -5.22 2.12 -20.54
C ASP A 234 -4.20 3.23 -20.90
N ALA A 235 -3.27 3.54 -19.97
CA ALA A 235 -2.23 4.53 -20.21
C ALA A 235 -1.21 4.04 -21.26
N SER A 236 -0.87 4.91 -22.19
CA SER A 236 0.14 4.64 -23.23
C SER A 236 1.58 4.73 -22.72
N ASP A 237 1.80 5.61 -21.75
CA ASP A 237 3.10 5.79 -21.09
C ASP A 237 3.21 4.87 -19.87
N PRO A 238 4.42 4.48 -19.45
CA PRO A 238 4.62 3.75 -18.20
C PRO A 238 4.08 4.50 -17.00
N VAL A 239 3.60 3.75 -16.01
CA VAL A 239 2.88 4.29 -14.84
C VAL A 239 3.58 3.91 -13.55
N ILE A 240 3.54 4.82 -12.58
CA ILE A 240 3.81 4.56 -11.16
C ILE A 240 2.58 5.05 -10.36
N VAL A 241 2.05 4.21 -9.49
CA VAL A 241 1.04 4.57 -8.48
C VAL A 241 1.67 4.43 -7.11
N CYS A 242 1.60 5.47 -6.30
CA CYS A 242 2.23 5.47 -5.00
C CYS A 242 1.47 6.32 -3.96
N GLY A 243 1.69 6.02 -2.69
CA GLY A 243 1.11 6.74 -1.56
C GLY A 243 0.77 5.81 -0.40
N ASP A 244 0.14 6.36 0.62
CA ASP A 244 -0.51 5.59 1.67
C ASP A 244 -1.91 5.19 1.19
N LEU A 245 -2.09 3.91 0.90
CA LEU A 245 -3.36 3.40 0.39
C LEU A 245 -4.36 3.07 1.50
N ASN A 246 -3.96 3.21 2.76
CA ASN A 246 -4.78 2.83 3.90
C ASN A 246 -5.35 1.40 3.80
N ASP A 247 -4.59 0.53 3.13
CA ASP A 247 -4.89 -0.90 2.96
C ASP A 247 -3.62 -1.73 2.97
N VAL A 248 -3.73 -2.99 3.35
CA VAL A 248 -2.57 -3.89 3.37
C VAL A 248 -2.33 -4.53 2.00
N ALA A 249 -1.07 -4.85 1.73
CA ALA A 249 -0.63 -5.39 0.45
C ALA A 249 -1.35 -6.69 0.01
N TRP A 250 -1.83 -7.48 0.94
CA TRP A 250 -2.51 -8.77 0.71
C TRP A 250 -4.02 -8.70 0.81
N SER A 251 -4.63 -7.54 1.02
CA SER A 251 -6.07 -7.36 1.05
C SER A 251 -6.73 -7.78 -0.28
N ARG A 252 -8.03 -7.98 -0.25
CA ARG A 252 -8.79 -8.23 -1.48
C ARG A 252 -8.73 -7.04 -2.43
N THR A 253 -8.92 -5.83 -1.91
CA THR A 253 -8.96 -4.60 -2.72
C THR A 253 -7.62 -4.32 -3.37
N THR A 254 -6.52 -4.38 -2.60
CA THR A 254 -5.17 -4.16 -3.16
C THR A 254 -4.82 -5.21 -4.24
N ARG A 255 -5.21 -6.48 -4.06
CA ARG A 255 -5.01 -7.51 -5.08
C ARG A 255 -5.88 -7.29 -6.32
N LEU A 256 -7.13 -6.85 -6.14
CA LEU A 256 -8.03 -6.51 -7.25
C LEU A 256 -7.50 -5.29 -8.00
N PHE A 257 -7.04 -4.25 -7.29
CA PHE A 257 -6.36 -3.10 -7.87
C PHE A 257 -5.17 -3.51 -8.77
N GLN A 258 -4.28 -4.39 -8.26
CA GLN A 258 -3.14 -4.85 -9.05
C GLN A 258 -3.56 -5.59 -10.32
N LYS A 259 -4.59 -6.44 -10.27
CA LYS A 259 -5.12 -7.12 -11.45
C LYS A 259 -5.70 -6.13 -12.46
N VAL A 260 -6.58 -5.22 -11.99
CA VAL A 260 -7.26 -4.23 -12.85
C VAL A 260 -6.27 -3.26 -13.48
N SER A 261 -5.27 -2.81 -12.73
CA SER A 261 -4.25 -1.87 -13.20
C SER A 261 -3.13 -2.52 -14.00
N ARG A 262 -2.94 -3.85 -13.86
CA ARG A 262 -1.80 -4.63 -14.39
C ARG A 262 -0.44 -4.16 -13.86
N LEU A 263 -0.44 -3.46 -12.72
CA LEU A 263 0.80 -2.99 -12.11
C LEU A 263 1.44 -4.06 -11.21
N VAL A 264 2.76 -4.08 -11.19
CA VAL A 264 3.57 -5.01 -10.38
C VAL A 264 3.99 -4.36 -9.05
N ASP A 265 4.26 -5.22 -8.04
CA ASP A 265 4.65 -4.81 -6.70
C ASP A 265 6.12 -5.20 -6.42
N PRO A 266 7.04 -4.25 -6.26
CA PRO A 266 8.45 -4.53 -6.04
C PRO A 266 8.76 -5.21 -4.70
N ARG A 267 7.81 -5.28 -3.75
CA ARG A 267 7.98 -5.98 -2.46
C ARG A 267 7.87 -7.49 -2.58
N LYS A 268 7.11 -8.00 -3.54
CA LYS A 268 6.91 -9.45 -3.70
C LYS A 268 8.24 -10.17 -3.97
N GLY A 269 8.49 -11.21 -3.20
CA GLY A 269 9.75 -11.96 -3.22
C GLY A 269 10.92 -11.23 -2.52
N ARG A 270 10.62 -10.18 -1.68
CA ARG A 270 11.67 -9.41 -0.99
C ARG A 270 11.40 -9.15 0.48
N GLY A 271 10.15 -8.91 0.86
CA GLY A 271 9.77 -8.64 2.23
C GLY A 271 8.52 -7.78 2.35
N LEU A 272 8.03 -7.65 3.58
CA LEU A 272 6.81 -6.90 3.90
C LEU A 272 6.99 -5.39 3.75
N TYR A 273 8.16 -4.86 4.07
CA TYR A 273 8.43 -3.42 4.14
C TYR A 273 7.35 -2.64 4.91
N SER A 274 6.93 -3.21 6.05
CA SER A 274 5.84 -2.65 6.86
C SER A 274 6.19 -1.25 7.34
N THR A 275 5.30 -0.29 7.10
CA THR A 275 5.47 1.13 7.40
C THR A 275 4.70 1.56 8.62
N PHE A 276 3.47 1.14 8.76
CA PHE A 276 2.57 1.39 9.87
C PHE A 276 2.49 0.16 10.80
N HIS A 277 2.49 0.22 12.12
CA HIS A 277 2.65 1.35 12.99
C HIS A 277 4.11 1.47 13.43
N ALA A 278 4.75 2.59 13.18
CA ALA A 278 6.19 2.76 13.40
C ALA A 278 6.60 2.57 14.87
N ARG A 279 5.74 3.00 15.83
CA ARG A 279 6.02 2.93 17.28
C ARG A 279 5.64 1.61 17.94
N VAL A 280 4.77 0.79 17.29
CA VAL A 280 4.25 -0.44 17.88
C VAL A 280 4.64 -1.64 17.01
N PRO A 281 5.77 -2.32 17.32
CA PRO A 281 6.32 -3.39 16.47
C PRO A 281 5.36 -4.55 16.19
N LEU A 282 4.47 -4.88 17.15
CA LEU A 282 3.50 -5.97 16.99
C LEU A 282 2.36 -5.65 16.02
N PHE A 283 2.10 -4.35 15.78
CA PHE A 283 1.05 -3.87 14.88
C PHE A 283 1.68 -3.13 13.71
N ARG A 284 2.51 -3.85 12.93
CA ARG A 284 3.18 -3.30 11.74
C ARG A 284 2.67 -3.93 10.47
N TRP A 285 2.17 -3.07 9.58
CA TRP A 285 1.61 -3.46 8.29
C TRP A 285 2.14 -2.59 7.16
N PRO A 286 2.17 -3.09 5.90
CA PRO A 286 2.58 -2.31 4.73
C PRO A 286 1.39 -1.53 4.18
N LEU A 287 1.23 -0.27 4.54
CA LEU A 287 0.16 0.63 4.07
C LEU A 287 0.64 1.59 2.98
N ASP A 288 1.93 1.95 3.00
CA ASP A 288 2.55 2.77 1.95
C ASP A 288 2.99 1.88 0.80
N HIS A 289 2.49 2.16 -0.38
CA HIS A 289 2.65 1.33 -1.56
C HIS A 289 3.35 2.06 -2.69
N VAL A 290 4.05 1.30 -3.51
CA VAL A 290 4.50 1.68 -4.84
C VAL A 290 4.17 0.53 -5.79
N PHE A 291 3.33 0.79 -6.77
CA PHE A 291 3.06 -0.11 -7.88
C PHE A 291 3.53 0.55 -9.16
N HIS A 292 4.01 -0.22 -10.11
CA HIS A 292 4.53 0.33 -11.36
C HIS A 292 4.30 -0.61 -12.55
N SER A 293 4.40 -0.07 -13.76
CA SER A 293 4.36 -0.86 -14.98
C SER A 293 5.49 -1.91 -15.01
N ASP A 294 5.25 -3.01 -15.66
CA ASP A 294 6.20 -4.11 -15.86
C ASP A 294 7.47 -3.72 -16.64
N SER A 295 7.43 -2.58 -17.34
CA SER A 295 8.59 -1.99 -18.04
C SER A 295 9.64 -1.38 -17.11
N PHE A 296 9.43 -1.38 -15.79
CA PHE A 296 10.43 -0.96 -14.82
C PHE A 296 11.14 -2.14 -14.16
N ARG A 297 12.43 -1.98 -13.88
CA ARG A 297 13.21 -2.84 -12.99
C ARG A 297 13.53 -2.12 -11.70
N LEU A 298 13.67 -2.88 -10.63
CA LEU A 298 13.98 -2.37 -9.31
C LEU A 298 15.48 -2.09 -9.16
N VAL A 299 15.83 -0.85 -8.82
CA VAL A 299 17.19 -0.45 -8.42
C VAL A 299 17.35 -0.59 -6.91
N ALA A 300 16.45 0.00 -6.14
CA ALA A 300 16.45 -0.05 -4.67
C ALA A 300 15.04 0.04 -4.10
N LEU A 301 14.83 -0.63 -2.95
CA LEU A 301 13.64 -0.50 -2.13
C LEU A 301 14.07 -0.54 -0.67
N ARG A 302 13.71 0.48 0.10
CA ARG A 302 14.12 0.63 1.50
C ARG A 302 13.02 1.24 2.33
N ARG A 303 12.80 0.73 3.52
CA ARG A 303 12.13 1.46 4.59
C ARG A 303 13.18 2.38 5.23
N LEU A 304 12.88 3.66 5.34
CA LEU A 304 13.79 4.66 5.85
C LEU A 304 13.67 4.83 7.38
N PRO A 305 14.58 5.57 8.02
CA PRO A 305 14.54 5.83 9.45
C PRO A 305 13.26 6.55 9.91
N TYR A 306 12.93 6.37 11.19
CA TYR A 306 11.79 6.98 11.85
C TYR A 306 11.86 8.51 11.86
N VAL A 307 10.75 9.17 11.50
CA VAL A 307 10.64 10.64 11.34
C VAL A 307 9.67 11.31 12.32
N GLY A 308 9.21 10.61 13.34
CA GLY A 308 8.24 11.14 14.32
C GLY A 308 6.80 10.74 14.03
N SER A 309 6.49 10.28 12.82
CA SER A 309 5.18 9.79 12.39
C SER A 309 4.89 8.39 12.97
N ASP A 310 3.66 7.96 12.88
CA ASP A 310 3.29 6.55 13.06
C ASP A 310 3.58 5.70 11.80
N HIS A 311 4.01 6.33 10.70
CA HIS A 311 4.56 5.67 9.52
C HIS A 311 6.08 5.85 9.41
N PHE A 312 6.76 4.82 8.90
CA PHE A 312 8.12 4.94 8.39
C PHE A 312 8.07 5.39 6.92
N PRO A 313 8.92 6.32 6.48
CA PRO A 313 9.03 6.62 5.07
C PRO A 313 9.56 5.42 4.26
N VAL A 314 9.13 5.34 3.00
CA VAL A 314 9.60 4.34 2.02
C VAL A 314 10.36 5.04 0.91
N PHE A 315 11.47 4.44 0.50
CA PHE A 315 12.24 4.85 -0.66
C PHE A 315 12.22 3.73 -1.70
N VAL A 316 11.91 4.10 -2.94
CA VAL A 316 12.01 3.22 -4.11
C VAL A 316 12.81 3.92 -5.20
N ALA A 317 13.69 3.18 -5.86
CA ALA A 317 14.34 3.61 -7.09
C ALA A 317 14.09 2.57 -8.18
N LEU A 318 13.61 3.03 -9.32
CA LEU A 318 13.22 2.24 -10.48
C LEU A 318 14.03 2.68 -11.70
N SER A 319 14.27 1.76 -12.62
CA SER A 319 14.88 2.01 -13.93
C SER A 319 13.88 1.65 -15.01
N HIS A 320 13.53 2.58 -15.88
CA HIS A 320 12.64 2.34 -17.01
C HIS A 320 13.40 1.60 -18.11
N GLU A 321 13.12 0.32 -18.24
CA GLU A 321 13.76 -0.60 -19.17
C GLU A 321 12.65 -1.32 -19.96
N PRO A 322 12.15 -0.79 -21.08
CA PRO A 322 11.01 -1.34 -21.84
C PRO A 322 11.10 -2.83 -22.14
N PRO A 323 12.28 -3.43 -22.43
CA PRO A 323 12.39 -4.89 -22.62
C PRO A 323 12.02 -5.71 -21.37
N ALA A 324 12.01 -5.11 -20.18
CA ALA A 324 11.63 -5.79 -18.95
C ALA A 324 10.19 -6.33 -18.98
N ALA A 325 9.28 -5.68 -19.73
CA ALA A 325 7.89 -6.11 -19.86
C ALA A 325 7.75 -7.53 -20.46
N ALA A 326 8.71 -7.97 -21.28
CA ALA A 326 8.72 -9.32 -21.80
C ALA A 326 9.23 -10.39 -20.80
N GLU A 327 9.85 -9.94 -19.70
CA GLU A 327 10.49 -10.81 -18.71
C GLU A 327 9.76 -10.80 -17.35
N GLN A 328 8.77 -9.92 -17.20
CA GLN A 328 7.99 -9.73 -15.96
C GLN A 328 6.51 -9.98 -16.23
N GLU A 329 5.90 -10.84 -15.44
CA GLU A 329 4.48 -11.15 -15.57
C GLU A 329 3.64 -10.13 -14.79
N ALA A 330 3.01 -9.22 -15.51
CA ALA A 330 1.99 -8.36 -14.92
C ALA A 330 0.77 -9.19 -14.48
N PRO A 331 0.12 -8.86 -13.36
CA PRO A 331 -1.13 -9.49 -12.97
C PRO A 331 -2.19 -9.32 -14.07
N THR A 332 -2.97 -10.38 -14.32
CA THR A 332 -4.05 -10.36 -15.30
C THR A 332 -5.40 -10.36 -14.60
N GLU A 333 -6.32 -9.57 -15.11
CA GLU A 333 -7.70 -9.51 -14.66
C GLU A 333 -8.58 -10.53 -15.39
N THR A 334 -9.63 -10.98 -14.70
CA THR A 334 -10.75 -11.73 -15.30
C THR A 334 -11.91 -10.80 -15.61
N SER A 335 -12.90 -11.28 -16.37
CA SER A 335 -14.16 -10.53 -16.57
C SER A 335 -14.89 -10.24 -15.26
N GLU A 336 -14.84 -11.17 -14.31
CA GLU A 336 -15.41 -11.02 -12.96
C GLU A 336 -14.68 -9.91 -12.17
N ASP A 337 -13.34 -9.88 -12.20
CA ASP A 337 -12.54 -8.81 -11.56
C ASP A 337 -12.91 -7.42 -12.13
N LEU A 338 -13.12 -7.32 -13.43
CA LEU A 338 -13.53 -6.07 -14.09
C LEU A 338 -14.96 -5.65 -13.75
N GLN A 339 -15.86 -6.61 -13.60
CA GLN A 339 -17.24 -6.34 -13.20
C GLN A 339 -17.26 -5.85 -11.75
N GLU A 340 -16.61 -6.55 -10.83
CA GLU A 340 -16.49 -6.14 -9.42
C GLU A 340 -15.92 -4.73 -9.30
N ALA A 341 -14.86 -4.41 -10.05
CA ALA A 341 -14.27 -3.08 -10.06
C ALA A 341 -15.22 -2.00 -10.58
N ARG A 342 -16.04 -2.30 -11.62
CA ARG A 342 -17.03 -1.35 -12.14
C ARG A 342 -18.13 -1.06 -11.12
N GLU A 343 -18.68 -2.10 -10.52
CA GLU A 343 -19.73 -2.01 -9.50
C GLU A 343 -19.25 -1.20 -8.30
N THR A 344 -18.07 -1.53 -7.77
CA THR A 344 -17.48 -0.80 -6.63
C THR A 344 -17.25 0.68 -6.94
N VAL A 345 -16.73 1.02 -8.12
CA VAL A 345 -16.52 2.42 -8.53
C VAL A 345 -17.85 3.15 -8.68
N GLN A 346 -18.87 2.52 -9.27
CA GLN A 346 -20.19 3.13 -9.47
C GLN A 346 -20.86 3.43 -8.12
N GLU A 347 -20.85 2.46 -7.21
CA GLU A 347 -21.43 2.62 -5.87
C GLU A 347 -20.68 3.68 -5.05
N GLY A 348 -19.34 3.66 -5.05
CA GLY A 348 -18.54 4.64 -4.31
C GLY A 348 -18.73 6.08 -4.81
N ARG A 349 -18.87 6.28 -6.12
CA ARG A 349 -19.19 7.59 -6.69
C ARG A 349 -20.61 8.07 -6.33
N ALA A 350 -21.57 7.16 -6.30
CA ALA A 350 -22.94 7.49 -5.88
C ALA A 350 -22.96 7.91 -4.40
N GLN A 351 -22.21 7.23 -3.53
CA GLN A 351 -22.07 7.59 -2.13
C GLN A 351 -21.35 8.94 -1.95
N GLY A 352 -20.22 9.18 -2.64
CA GLY A 352 -19.50 10.45 -2.57
C GLY A 352 -20.32 11.64 -3.03
N ALA A 353 -21.18 11.47 -4.03
CA ALA A 353 -22.11 12.52 -4.49
C ALA A 353 -23.24 12.82 -3.50
N SER A 354 -23.56 11.89 -2.58
CA SER A 354 -24.62 12.09 -1.57
C SER A 354 -24.11 12.75 -0.27
N THR A 355 -22.79 12.80 -0.07
CA THR A 355 -22.14 13.35 1.13
C THR A 355 -21.54 14.74 0.93
N GLY A 356 -21.54 15.27 -0.29
CA GLY A 356 -21.13 16.65 -0.63
C GLY A 356 -22.32 17.55 -0.90
#